data_5afd2541a5420e03c9c32be36b59cd26
#
_entry.id   5afd2541a5420e03c9c32be36b59cd26
#
_cell.length_a   1.000
_cell.length_b   1.000
_cell.length_c   1.000
_cell.angle_alpha   90.00
_cell.angle_beta   90.00
_cell.angle_gamma   90.00
#
_symmetry.space_group_name_H-M   'P 1'
#
loop_
_entity.id
_entity.type
_entity.pdbx_description
1 polymer ?
#
loop_
_entity_poly.entity_id
_entity_poly.type
_entity_poly.pdbx_seq_one_letter_code
_entity_poly.pdbx_strand_id
1 'polypeptide(L)'
;MILENCCYDFFELLTLNMVRQGLFGEIVHGEGAYNHDLLKSNFSKTSYYGMWRLKENFRNGNLYPTHGLGPVAQALDINRGDRMDYLVATSTNDFSMKAMAKELAAKDDFYKEYATKSFRGNMNVTTIRTEKGRTIMLQHDVSSPNIYSRIHK
;
A
#
# COMPACT_ATOMS: atom_id res chain seq x y z
N MET A 1 8.47 13.57 12.69
CA MET A 1 9.29 13.19 11.51
C MET A 1 8.89 11.76 11.11
N ILE A 2 8.63 11.51 9.84
CA ILE A 2 8.36 10.17 9.32
C ILE A 2 9.62 9.72 8.58
N LEU A 3 10.13 8.55 8.94
CA LEU A 3 11.25 7.89 8.28
C LEU A 3 10.72 6.62 7.60
N GLU A 4 10.46 6.70 6.29
CA GLU A 4 10.06 5.54 5.50
C GLU A 4 11.29 4.70 5.16
N ASN A 5 11.38 3.50 5.72
CA ASN A 5 12.55 2.64 5.56
C ASN A 5 12.80 2.24 4.10
N CYS A 6 11.76 2.05 3.30
CA CYS A 6 11.91 1.67 1.90
C CYS A 6 12.60 2.74 1.04
N CYS A 7 12.65 3.99 1.49
CA CYS A 7 13.46 5.03 0.82
C CYS A 7 14.97 4.81 0.95
N TYR A 8 15.42 3.94 1.84
CA TYR A 8 16.82 3.73 2.18
C TYR A 8 17.34 2.35 1.77
N ASP A 9 16.54 1.56 1.10
CA ASP A 9 16.99 0.29 0.54
C ASP A 9 17.92 0.53 -0.66
N PHE A 10 18.77 -0.44 -0.95
CA PHE A 10 19.85 -0.29 -1.94
C PHE A 10 19.35 0.14 -3.33
N PHE A 11 18.33 -0.52 -3.84
CA PHE A 11 17.82 -0.22 -5.19
C PHE A 11 17.09 1.12 -5.27
N GLU A 12 16.38 1.50 -4.23
CA GLU A 12 15.70 2.79 -4.15
C GLU A 12 16.71 3.95 -4.08
N LEU A 13 17.76 3.80 -3.29
CA LEU A 13 18.84 4.79 -3.24
C LEU A 13 19.64 4.85 -4.54
N LEU A 14 19.90 3.71 -5.18
CA LEU A 14 20.54 3.65 -6.48
C LEU A 14 19.71 4.39 -7.53
N THR A 15 18.41 4.07 -7.61
CA THR A 15 17.47 4.74 -8.53
C THR A 15 17.43 6.25 -8.28
N LEU A 16 17.32 6.67 -7.01
CA LEU A 16 17.32 8.09 -6.66
C LEU A 16 18.61 8.79 -7.10
N ASN A 17 19.76 8.13 -6.93
CA ASN A 17 21.04 8.67 -7.37
C ASN A 17 21.09 8.82 -8.90
N MET A 18 20.60 7.82 -9.65
CA MET A 18 20.50 7.86 -11.12
C MET A 18 19.56 8.99 -11.60
N VAL A 19 18.42 9.18 -10.92
CA VAL A 19 17.50 10.30 -11.17
C VAL A 19 18.21 11.63 -10.99
N ARG A 20 18.93 11.82 -9.89
CA ARG A 20 19.65 13.06 -9.58
C ARG A 20 20.78 13.37 -10.58
N GLN A 21 21.34 12.34 -11.19
CA GLN A 21 22.32 12.48 -12.27
C GLN A 21 21.69 12.71 -13.64
N GLY A 22 20.35 12.73 -13.74
CA GLY A 22 19.62 12.95 -14.98
C GLY A 22 19.67 11.77 -15.95
N LEU A 23 20.04 10.57 -15.52
CA LEU A 23 20.21 9.41 -16.39
C LEU A 23 18.88 8.93 -17.03
N PHE A 24 17.75 9.23 -16.39
CA PHE A 24 16.42 8.88 -16.93
C PHE A 24 15.77 10.03 -17.72
N GLY A 25 16.41 11.20 -17.79
CA GLY A 25 15.78 12.39 -18.35
C GLY A 25 14.61 12.88 -17.49
N GLU A 26 13.58 13.43 -18.12
CA GLU A 26 12.38 13.90 -17.43
C GLU A 26 11.51 12.70 -17.01
N ILE A 27 11.29 12.55 -15.71
CA ILE A 27 10.42 11.50 -15.18
C ILE A 27 8.97 11.97 -15.25
N VAL A 28 8.14 11.24 -15.97
CA VAL A 28 6.72 11.59 -16.21
C VAL A 28 5.75 10.75 -15.40
N HIS A 29 6.21 9.59 -14.91
CA HIS A 29 5.39 8.61 -14.20
C HIS A 29 6.23 7.81 -13.21
N GLY A 30 5.63 7.38 -12.10
CA GLY A 30 6.23 6.42 -11.18
C GLY A 30 5.18 5.46 -10.63
N GLU A 31 5.58 4.22 -10.38
CA GLU A 31 4.72 3.18 -9.81
C GLU A 31 5.32 2.65 -8.50
N GLY A 32 4.46 2.47 -7.50
CA GLY A 32 4.81 1.86 -6.23
C GLY A 32 3.70 0.98 -5.69
N ALA A 33 4.02 0.11 -4.76
CA ALA A 33 3.01 -0.79 -4.18
C ALA A 33 3.32 -1.18 -2.73
N TYR A 34 2.31 -1.75 -2.09
CA TYR A 34 2.45 -2.63 -0.94
C TYR A 34 1.52 -3.82 -1.15
N ASN A 35 2.04 -4.83 -1.85
CA ASN A 35 1.34 -6.09 -2.08
C ASN A 35 2.00 -7.16 -1.20
N HIS A 36 1.25 -7.73 -0.25
CA HIS A 36 1.79 -8.65 0.75
C HIS A 36 0.70 -9.59 1.24
N ASP A 37 0.89 -10.88 1.14
CA ASP A 37 -0.06 -11.85 1.74
C ASP A 37 0.01 -11.79 3.26
N LEU A 38 -0.90 -11.04 3.84
CA LEU A 38 -1.06 -10.88 5.29
C LEU A 38 -2.42 -11.39 5.78
N LEU A 39 -3.19 -12.09 4.94
CA LEU A 39 -4.55 -12.50 5.30
C LEU A 39 -4.61 -13.20 6.65
N LYS A 40 -3.80 -14.24 6.84
CA LYS A 40 -3.73 -14.98 8.11
C LYS A 40 -3.17 -14.14 9.25
N SER A 41 -2.15 -13.33 8.97
CA SER A 41 -1.53 -12.46 9.98
C SER A 41 -2.48 -11.39 10.49
N ASN A 42 -3.37 -10.87 9.64
CA ASN A 42 -4.37 -9.89 10.03
C ASN A 42 -5.31 -10.42 11.13
N PHE A 43 -5.63 -11.71 11.11
CA PHE A 43 -6.50 -12.36 12.09
C PHE A 43 -5.74 -13.00 13.26
N SER A 44 -4.42 -12.95 13.28
CA SER A 44 -3.62 -13.57 14.35
C SER A 44 -3.67 -12.74 15.62
N LYS A 45 -4.08 -13.36 16.72
CA LYS A 45 -4.08 -12.77 18.07
C LYS A 45 -2.67 -12.50 18.61
N THR A 46 -1.66 -13.19 18.07
CA THR A 46 -0.28 -13.22 18.60
C THR A 46 0.76 -12.67 17.62
N SER A 47 0.37 -12.24 16.44
CA SER A 47 1.31 -11.68 15.48
C SER A 47 1.92 -10.37 15.99
N TYR A 48 3.14 -10.05 15.51
CA TYR A 48 3.82 -8.78 15.79
C TYR A 48 2.93 -7.56 15.55
N TYR A 49 2.10 -7.62 14.51
CA TYR A 49 1.18 -6.52 14.17
C TYR A 49 -0.06 -6.48 15.06
N GLY A 50 -0.29 -7.47 15.91
CA GLY A 50 -1.52 -7.58 16.69
C GLY A 50 -2.75 -7.50 15.79
N MET A 51 -3.86 -7.04 16.36
CA MET A 51 -5.13 -6.91 15.64
C MET A 51 -5.32 -5.53 14.97
N TRP A 52 -4.32 -4.64 15.00
CA TRP A 52 -4.51 -3.28 14.47
C TRP A 52 -4.75 -3.27 12.96
N ARG A 53 -4.03 -4.11 12.20
CA ARG A 53 -4.25 -4.22 10.75
C ARG A 53 -5.65 -4.73 10.42
N LEU A 54 -6.17 -5.68 11.20
CA LEU A 54 -7.53 -6.16 11.02
C LEU A 54 -8.54 -5.01 11.16
N LYS A 55 -8.37 -4.17 12.19
CA LYS A 55 -9.23 -3.01 12.45
C LYS A 55 -9.07 -1.93 11.37
N GLU A 56 -7.86 -1.70 10.88
CA GLU A 56 -7.63 -0.77 9.76
C GLU A 56 -8.34 -1.24 8.49
N ASN A 57 -8.43 -2.55 8.25
CA ASN A 57 -9.11 -3.10 7.08
C ASN A 57 -10.66 -2.94 7.10
N PHE A 58 -11.25 -2.33 8.12
CA PHE A 58 -12.64 -1.87 8.09
C PHE A 58 -12.83 -0.58 7.28
N ARG A 59 -11.75 0.14 6.98
CA ARG A 59 -11.77 1.34 6.14
C ARG A 59 -11.35 1.00 4.73
N ASN A 60 -12.08 1.51 3.75
CA ASN A 60 -11.69 1.32 2.35
C ASN A 60 -10.53 2.24 1.94
N GLY A 61 -9.81 1.87 0.89
CA GLY A 61 -8.71 2.64 0.33
C GLY A 61 -7.33 2.02 0.53
N ASN A 62 -6.29 2.78 0.19
CA ASN A 62 -4.90 2.39 0.42
C ASN A 62 -4.49 2.74 1.86
N LEU A 63 -4.37 1.73 2.71
CA LEU A 63 -4.11 1.91 4.14
C LEU A 63 -2.62 2.05 4.47
N TYR A 64 -1.74 1.70 3.55
CA TYR A 64 -0.29 1.70 3.76
C TYR A 64 0.46 2.14 2.50
N PRO A 65 0.31 3.40 2.08
CA PRO A 65 0.91 3.88 0.83
C PRO A 65 2.43 4.10 0.92
N THR A 66 2.99 4.24 2.13
CA THR A 66 4.31 4.82 2.35
C THR A 66 5.44 4.03 1.71
N HIS A 67 5.38 2.70 1.72
CA HIS A 67 6.44 1.86 1.14
C HIS A 67 6.59 2.05 -0.38
N GLY A 68 5.47 2.16 -1.09
CA GLY A 68 5.50 2.45 -2.53
C GLY A 68 5.67 3.94 -2.84
N LEU A 69 4.97 4.79 -2.08
CA LEU A 69 4.94 6.22 -2.36
C LEU A 69 6.26 6.94 -2.01
N GLY A 70 6.91 6.53 -0.92
CA GLY A 70 8.10 7.22 -0.41
C GLY A 70 9.22 7.35 -1.45
N PRO A 71 9.73 6.24 -2.02
CA PRO A 71 10.77 6.28 -3.03
C PRO A 71 10.36 7.05 -4.29
N VAL A 72 9.14 6.85 -4.78
CA VAL A 72 8.60 7.57 -5.95
C VAL A 72 8.51 9.07 -5.69
N ALA A 73 8.03 9.46 -4.50
CA ALA A 73 7.93 10.87 -4.12
C ALA A 73 9.31 11.55 -4.04
N GLN A 74 10.35 10.82 -3.61
CA GLN A 74 11.72 11.34 -3.62
C GLN A 74 12.24 11.52 -5.06
N ALA A 75 11.98 10.56 -5.94
CA ALA A 75 12.42 10.62 -7.34
C ALA A 75 11.72 11.75 -8.11
N LEU A 76 10.48 12.08 -7.78
CA LEU A 76 9.69 13.15 -8.39
C LEU A 76 9.82 14.51 -7.69
N ASP A 77 10.70 14.65 -6.70
CA ASP A 77 10.88 15.87 -5.90
C ASP A 77 9.59 16.42 -5.26
N ILE A 78 8.70 15.53 -4.82
CA ILE A 78 7.46 15.94 -4.16
C ILE A 78 7.79 16.72 -2.88
N ASN A 79 7.18 17.90 -2.75
CA ASN A 79 7.44 18.94 -1.75
C ASN A 79 8.85 19.56 -1.80
N ARG A 80 9.59 19.35 -2.89
CA ARG A 80 10.92 19.93 -3.14
C ARG A 80 11.07 20.48 -4.55
N GLY A 81 9.96 20.75 -5.22
CA GLY A 81 9.93 21.26 -6.60
C GLY A 81 8.67 20.86 -7.35
N ASP A 82 7.97 19.83 -6.86
CA ASP A 82 6.63 19.44 -7.31
C ASP A 82 5.74 19.18 -6.09
N ARG A 83 4.45 19.03 -6.27
CA ARG A 83 3.51 18.62 -5.22
C ARG A 83 2.35 17.82 -5.80
N MET A 84 1.74 16.98 -4.96
CA MET A 84 0.52 16.29 -5.31
C MET A 84 -0.63 17.27 -5.43
N ASP A 85 -1.39 17.16 -6.51
CA ASP A 85 -2.56 18.02 -6.79
C ASP A 85 -3.84 17.28 -6.38
N TYR A 86 -4.18 16.20 -7.07
CA TYR A 86 -5.35 15.38 -6.73
C TYR A 86 -5.06 13.90 -6.92
N LEU A 87 -5.93 13.08 -6.36
CA LEU A 87 -5.88 11.63 -6.55
C LEU A 87 -7.27 11.05 -6.86
N VAL A 88 -7.26 9.90 -7.54
CA VAL A 88 -8.42 9.04 -7.73
C VAL A 88 -8.04 7.65 -7.26
N ALA A 89 -8.92 7.02 -6.48
CA ALA A 89 -8.69 5.68 -5.98
C ALA A 89 -9.91 4.79 -6.22
N THR A 90 -9.65 3.55 -6.61
CA THR A 90 -10.65 2.50 -6.77
C THR A 90 -10.25 1.27 -6.00
N SER A 91 -11.22 0.55 -5.47
CA SER A 91 -10.99 -0.73 -4.80
C SER A 91 -11.88 -1.81 -5.39
N THR A 92 -11.39 -3.03 -5.38
CA THR A 92 -12.24 -4.21 -5.61
C THR A 92 -13.23 -4.39 -4.47
N ASN A 93 -14.15 -5.33 -4.61
CA ASN A 93 -14.88 -5.85 -3.47
C ASN A 93 -13.95 -6.68 -2.55
N ASP A 94 -14.39 -6.93 -1.33
CA ASP A 94 -13.76 -7.89 -0.43
C ASP A 94 -14.11 -9.32 -0.87
N PHE A 95 -13.08 -10.09 -1.23
CA PHE A 95 -13.20 -11.50 -1.63
C PHE A 95 -12.58 -12.47 -0.62
N SER A 96 -11.86 -11.99 0.40
CA SER A 96 -11.08 -12.84 1.28
C SER A 96 -11.25 -12.56 2.77
N MET A 97 -11.26 -11.31 3.20
CA MET A 97 -11.30 -10.96 4.63
C MET A 97 -12.59 -11.43 5.30
N LYS A 98 -13.74 -11.18 4.69
CA LYS A 98 -15.03 -11.63 5.19
C LYS A 98 -15.16 -13.15 5.21
N ALA A 99 -14.64 -13.82 4.19
CA ALA A 99 -14.64 -15.28 4.12
C ALA A 99 -13.80 -15.87 5.27
N MET A 100 -12.58 -15.36 5.46
CA MET A 100 -11.69 -15.77 6.57
C MET A 100 -12.33 -15.50 7.94
N ALA A 101 -12.94 -14.33 8.13
CA ALA A 101 -13.62 -14.00 9.39
C ALA A 101 -14.75 -15.00 9.72
N LYS A 102 -15.55 -15.39 8.72
CA LYS A 102 -16.61 -16.39 8.88
C LYS A 102 -16.06 -17.80 9.20
N GLU A 103 -14.99 -18.19 8.50
CA GLU A 103 -14.33 -19.49 8.77
C GLU A 103 -13.79 -19.56 10.19
N LEU A 104 -13.14 -18.49 10.66
CA LEU A 104 -12.60 -18.43 12.03
C LEU A 104 -13.71 -18.35 13.07
N ALA A 105 -14.80 -17.63 12.81
CA ALA A 105 -15.94 -17.54 13.71
C ALA A 105 -16.65 -18.86 13.92
N ALA A 106 -16.58 -19.79 12.97
CA ALA A 106 -17.10 -21.13 13.11
C ALA A 106 -16.25 -22.01 14.06
N LYS A 107 -15.02 -21.61 14.36
CA LYS A 107 -14.04 -22.36 15.18
C LYS A 107 -13.77 -21.69 16.53
N ASP A 108 -13.93 -20.38 16.64
CA ASP A 108 -13.57 -19.60 17.82
C ASP A 108 -14.51 -18.38 17.94
N ASP A 109 -15.25 -18.34 19.05
CA ASP A 109 -16.25 -17.30 19.34
C ASP A 109 -15.67 -15.89 19.34
N PHE A 110 -14.37 -15.74 19.60
CA PHE A 110 -13.66 -14.47 19.51
C PHE A 110 -13.85 -13.76 18.17
N TYR A 111 -13.97 -14.52 17.08
CA TYR A 111 -14.08 -13.96 15.72
C TYR A 111 -15.52 -13.68 15.28
N LYS A 112 -16.54 -13.99 16.10
CA LYS A 112 -17.95 -13.79 15.73
C LYS A 112 -18.27 -12.33 15.37
N GLU A 113 -17.73 -11.38 16.15
CA GLU A 113 -17.93 -9.95 15.84
C GLU A 113 -17.34 -9.53 14.50
N TYR A 114 -16.18 -10.08 14.13
CA TYR A 114 -15.51 -9.76 12.85
C TYR A 114 -16.26 -10.33 11.66
N ALA A 115 -16.91 -11.46 11.81
CA ALA A 115 -17.74 -12.05 10.76
C ALA A 115 -18.95 -11.18 10.37
N THR A 116 -19.36 -10.25 11.23
CA THR A 116 -20.45 -9.30 10.94
C THR A 116 -19.97 -8.00 10.30
N LYS A 117 -18.67 -7.69 10.38
CA LYS A 117 -18.09 -6.44 9.84
C LYS A 117 -18.00 -6.45 8.31
N SER A 118 -17.92 -5.27 7.75
CA SER A 118 -17.50 -5.07 6.37
C SER A 118 -16.00 -4.77 6.33
N PHE A 119 -15.34 -5.30 5.32
CA PHE A 119 -13.91 -5.07 5.09
C PHE A 119 -13.70 -4.29 3.81
N ARG A 120 -12.54 -3.67 3.67
CA ARG A 120 -12.10 -3.05 2.42
C ARG A 120 -12.01 -4.10 1.31
N GLY A 121 -11.99 -3.63 0.07
CA GLY A 121 -11.66 -4.48 -1.08
C GLY A 121 -10.23 -5.01 -0.99
N ASN A 122 -9.97 -6.14 -1.63
CA ASN A 122 -8.64 -6.76 -1.65
C ASN A 122 -7.61 -5.81 -2.23
N MET A 123 -7.77 -5.46 -3.51
CA MET A 123 -6.86 -4.56 -4.22
C MET A 123 -7.42 -3.13 -4.19
N ASN A 124 -6.56 -2.19 -3.85
CA ASN A 124 -6.77 -0.77 -4.09
C ASN A 124 -5.75 -0.25 -5.09
N VAL A 125 -6.20 0.49 -6.08
CA VAL A 125 -5.35 1.21 -7.04
C VAL A 125 -5.64 2.70 -6.87
N THR A 126 -4.57 3.47 -6.64
CA THR A 126 -4.63 4.92 -6.49
C THR A 126 -3.76 5.56 -7.56
N THR A 127 -4.31 6.50 -8.32
CA THR A 127 -3.55 7.33 -9.23
C THR A 127 -3.53 8.76 -8.70
N ILE A 128 -2.34 9.33 -8.58
CA ILE A 128 -2.10 10.70 -8.12
C ILE A 128 -1.57 11.51 -9.31
N ARG A 129 -2.11 12.71 -9.52
CA ARG A 129 -1.55 13.70 -10.43
C ARG A 129 -0.80 14.75 -9.64
N THR A 130 0.35 15.18 -10.15
CA THR A 130 1.11 16.29 -9.57
C THR A 130 0.81 17.60 -10.29
N GLU A 131 1.13 18.74 -9.68
CA GLU A 131 0.97 20.05 -10.32
C GLU A 131 1.78 20.23 -11.60
N LYS A 132 2.96 19.60 -11.66
CA LYS A 132 3.77 19.59 -12.90
C LYS A 132 3.26 18.62 -13.95
N GLY A 133 2.12 17.96 -13.71
CA GLY A 133 1.48 17.09 -14.68
C GLY A 133 2.02 15.66 -14.73
N ARG A 134 2.88 15.27 -13.77
CA ARG A 134 3.36 13.89 -13.60
C ARG A 134 2.31 13.03 -12.93
N THR A 135 2.44 11.72 -13.02
CA THR A 135 1.51 10.79 -12.37
C THR A 135 2.24 9.78 -11.50
N ILE A 136 1.56 9.35 -10.44
CA ILE A 136 2.02 8.27 -9.56
C ILE A 136 0.90 7.24 -9.47
N MET A 137 1.20 5.97 -9.69
CA MET A 137 0.27 4.87 -9.47
C MET A 137 0.70 4.07 -8.24
N LEU A 138 -0.24 3.81 -7.34
CA LEU A 138 0.00 3.01 -6.15
C LEU A 138 -0.96 1.83 -6.12
N GLN A 139 -0.44 0.67 -5.74
CA GLN A 139 -1.24 -0.54 -5.47
C GLN A 139 -1.12 -0.92 -3.99
N HIS A 140 -2.22 -1.41 -3.42
CA HIS A 140 -2.23 -1.93 -2.06
C HIS A 140 -3.13 -3.16 -1.96
N ASP A 141 -2.55 -4.30 -1.65
CA ASP A 141 -3.26 -5.54 -1.34
C ASP A 141 -2.54 -6.30 -0.22
N VAL A 142 -3.27 -6.56 0.87
CA VAL A 142 -2.76 -7.31 2.04
C VAL A 142 -3.60 -8.53 2.37
N SER A 143 -4.44 -8.96 1.45
CA SER A 143 -5.44 -10.01 1.69
C SER A 143 -5.54 -11.04 0.57
N SER A 144 -4.86 -10.84 -0.54
CA SER A 144 -4.73 -11.83 -1.61
C SER A 144 -3.40 -12.59 -1.51
N PRO A 145 -3.32 -13.82 -2.03
CA PRO A 145 -2.08 -14.59 -2.05
C PRO A 145 -1.12 -14.02 -3.09
N ASN A 146 -0.37 -13.00 -2.70
CA ASN A 146 0.61 -12.32 -3.53
C ASN A 146 2.03 -12.59 -3.05
N ILE A 147 2.98 -12.64 -3.98
CA ILE A 147 4.39 -12.46 -3.65
C ILE A 147 4.58 -11.04 -3.15
N TYR A 148 5.36 -10.88 -2.09
CA TYR A 148 5.68 -9.54 -1.58
C TYR A 148 6.28 -8.66 -2.67
N SER A 149 5.68 -7.51 -2.89
CA SER A 149 6.15 -6.55 -3.88
C SER A 149 5.84 -5.12 -3.44
N ARG A 150 6.82 -4.25 -3.61
CA ARG A 150 6.63 -2.80 -3.47
C ARG A 150 6.46 -2.12 -4.81
N ILE A 151 6.67 -2.82 -5.90
CA ILE A 151 6.87 -2.27 -7.24
C ILE A 151 7.82 -1.06 -7.13
N HIS A 152 8.76 -0.84 -7.88
CA HIS A 152 9.57 0.38 -7.89
C HIS A 152 9.94 0.63 -9.35
N LYS A 153 9.08 1.41 -10.01
CA LYS A 153 9.15 1.59 -11.45
C LYS A 153 8.92 3.06 -11.80
#